data_e91191f1215e9807809a4dcde10736b6
#
_entry.id   e91191f1215e9807809a4dcde10736b6
#
_cell.length_a   1.000
_cell.length_b   1.000
_cell.length_c   1.000
_cell.angle_alpha   90.00
_cell.angle_beta   90.00
_cell.angle_gamma   90.00
#
_symmetry.space_group_name_H-M   'P 1'
#
loop_
_entity.id
_entity.type
_entity.pdbx_description
1 polymer ?
#
loop_
_entity_poly.entity_id
_entity_poly.type
_entity_poly.pdbx_seq_one_letter_code
_entity_poly.pdbx_strand_id
1 'polypeptide(L)'
;MIVLVYGYEGSGDGHWQRWAAATLAARGAAVTFPELSDPATPQKDVWVAELYATLAAARRRGEPVTFLCHSLGCWAVDHLLAEHGADGVHAALLVAPPSPFLVFEPVDSFLPPPRRAATWAPLAARTLVVGSDNDDYAGPDELTEVARALGVACRILPGAGHINVAAGYGAWPFVLEWLAEVGAK
;
A
#
# COMPACT_ATOMS: atom_id res chain seq x y z
N MET A 1 -5.45 10.87 -8.98
CA MET A 1 -4.21 10.16 -9.37
C MET A 1 -4.06 8.89 -8.55
N ILE A 2 -3.68 7.78 -9.18
CA ILE A 2 -3.43 6.49 -8.50
C ILE A 2 -1.93 6.30 -8.37
N VAL A 3 -1.46 6.04 -7.14
CA VAL A 3 -0.04 5.84 -6.82
C VAL A 3 0.15 4.41 -6.31
N LEU A 4 0.97 3.62 -7.01
CA LEU A 4 1.31 2.27 -6.60
C LEU A 4 2.61 2.32 -5.79
N VAL A 5 2.63 1.60 -4.65
CA VAL A 5 3.80 1.55 -3.76
C VAL A 5 4.13 0.09 -3.49
N TYR A 6 5.27 -0.36 -4.01
CA TYR A 6 5.73 -1.73 -3.85
C TYR A 6 6.42 -1.97 -2.50
N GLY A 7 6.71 -3.22 -2.22
CA GLY A 7 7.45 -3.63 -1.04
C GLY A 7 8.94 -3.86 -1.27
N TYR A 8 9.57 -4.60 -0.36
CA TYR A 8 10.97 -5.03 -0.42
C TYR A 8 11.26 -5.72 -1.77
N GLU A 9 12.42 -5.43 -2.37
CA GLU A 9 12.84 -5.87 -3.72
C GLU A 9 11.95 -5.43 -4.88
N GLY A 10 10.93 -4.61 -4.63
CA GLY A 10 10.07 -4.06 -5.69
C GLY A 10 8.97 -5.02 -6.15
N SER A 11 8.26 -4.62 -7.20
CA SER A 11 7.27 -5.46 -7.90
C SER A 11 7.73 -5.68 -9.33
N GLY A 12 8.26 -6.87 -9.60
CA GLY A 12 8.77 -7.27 -10.91
C GLY A 12 7.66 -7.58 -11.93
N ASP A 13 8.07 -8.07 -13.08
CA ASP A 13 7.16 -8.49 -14.16
C ASP A 13 6.17 -9.54 -13.68
N GLY A 14 4.93 -9.44 -14.15
CA GLY A 14 3.85 -10.36 -13.76
C GLY A 14 3.19 -10.04 -12.42
N HIS A 15 3.68 -9.08 -11.63
CA HIS A 15 3.04 -8.69 -10.37
C HIS A 15 1.73 -7.92 -10.61
N TRP A 16 0.73 -8.12 -9.75
CA TRP A 16 -0.58 -7.46 -9.88
C TRP A 16 -0.49 -5.93 -9.94
N GLN A 17 0.49 -5.32 -9.27
CA GLN A 17 0.69 -3.87 -9.35
C GLN A 17 1.10 -3.43 -10.76
N ARG A 18 1.98 -4.17 -11.45
CA ARG A 18 2.35 -3.89 -12.85
C ARG A 18 1.15 -4.03 -13.78
N TRP A 19 0.37 -5.11 -13.60
CA TRP A 19 -0.86 -5.31 -14.36
C TRP A 19 -1.88 -4.19 -14.10
N ALA A 20 -2.11 -3.80 -12.83
CA ALA A 20 -3.02 -2.74 -12.48
C ALA A 20 -2.59 -1.40 -13.07
N ALA A 21 -1.31 -1.04 -12.96
CA ALA A 21 -0.76 0.18 -13.53
C ALA A 21 -0.98 0.26 -15.04
N ALA A 22 -0.64 -0.81 -15.79
CA ALA A 22 -0.83 -0.89 -17.23
C ALA A 22 -2.33 -0.79 -17.62
N THR A 23 -3.18 -1.53 -16.90
CA THR A 23 -4.63 -1.56 -17.17
C THR A 23 -5.28 -0.20 -16.93
N LEU A 24 -4.92 0.47 -15.84
CA LEU A 24 -5.45 1.79 -15.47
C LEU A 24 -4.95 2.87 -16.45
N ALA A 25 -3.68 2.85 -16.80
CA ALA A 25 -3.11 3.77 -17.79
C ALA A 25 -3.79 3.61 -19.17
N ALA A 26 -4.04 2.37 -19.61
CA ALA A 26 -4.76 2.08 -20.85
C ALA A 26 -6.22 2.59 -20.83
N ARG A 27 -6.81 2.77 -19.64
CA ARG A 27 -8.14 3.36 -19.43
C ARG A 27 -8.10 4.89 -19.28
N GLY A 28 -6.93 5.51 -19.42
CA GLY A 28 -6.74 6.96 -19.31
C GLY A 28 -6.68 7.49 -17.87
N ALA A 29 -6.54 6.62 -16.87
CA ALA A 29 -6.35 7.06 -15.49
C ALA A 29 -4.95 7.68 -15.29
N ALA A 30 -4.86 8.70 -14.44
CA ALA A 30 -3.58 9.25 -14.00
C ALA A 30 -2.92 8.27 -13.01
N VAL A 31 -1.90 7.55 -13.46
CA VAL A 31 -1.20 6.52 -12.69
C VAL A 31 0.27 6.89 -12.51
N THR A 32 0.78 6.71 -11.32
CA THR A 32 2.20 6.82 -11.00
C THR A 32 2.65 5.56 -10.25
N PHE A 33 3.75 4.99 -10.71
CA PHE A 33 4.41 3.87 -10.05
C PHE A 33 5.88 4.29 -9.82
N PRO A 34 6.15 5.04 -8.73
CA PRO A 34 7.47 5.60 -8.51
C PRO A 34 8.51 4.49 -8.32
N GLU A 35 9.68 4.69 -8.90
CA GLU A 35 10.85 3.90 -8.58
C GLU A 35 11.44 4.45 -7.27
N LEU A 36 11.27 3.69 -6.18
CA LEU A 36 11.84 4.03 -4.89
C LEU A 36 13.29 3.55 -4.81
N SER A 37 14.14 4.34 -4.18
CA SER A 37 15.57 4.07 -4.09
C SER A 37 15.86 2.76 -3.35
N ASP A 38 16.82 2.02 -3.87
CA ASP A 38 17.43 0.83 -3.25
C ASP A 38 16.41 -0.18 -2.67
N PRO A 39 15.51 -0.76 -3.49
CA PRO A 39 14.44 -1.61 -2.99
C PRO A 39 14.94 -2.90 -2.30
N ALA A 40 16.18 -3.32 -2.50
CA ALA A 40 16.81 -4.44 -1.82
C ALA A 40 17.43 -4.06 -0.45
N THR A 41 17.66 -2.77 -0.19
CA THR A 41 18.15 -2.24 1.09
C THR A 41 17.39 -0.95 1.43
N PRO A 42 16.07 -0.99 1.52
CA PRO A 42 15.23 0.20 1.59
C PRO A 42 15.47 0.95 2.91
N GLN A 43 15.47 2.28 2.81
CA GLN A 43 15.58 3.16 3.96
C GLN A 43 14.29 3.97 4.12
N LYS A 44 13.66 3.87 5.28
CA LYS A 44 12.35 4.50 5.56
C LYS A 44 12.34 6.00 5.22
N ASP A 45 13.32 6.75 5.68
CA ASP A 45 13.35 8.20 5.48
C ASP A 45 13.50 8.59 4.00
N VAL A 46 14.23 7.78 3.23
CA VAL A 46 14.39 7.98 1.78
C VAL A 46 13.06 7.72 1.07
N TRP A 47 12.44 6.57 1.31
CA TRP A 47 11.17 6.22 0.68
C TRP A 47 10.03 7.17 1.05
N VAL A 48 9.98 7.58 2.32
CA VAL A 48 8.98 8.58 2.79
C VAL A 48 9.19 9.92 2.07
N ALA A 49 10.42 10.39 1.92
CA ALA A 49 10.71 11.64 1.21
C ALA A 49 10.33 11.58 -0.28
N GLU A 50 10.61 10.46 -0.96
CA GLU A 50 10.25 10.24 -2.37
C GLU A 50 8.72 10.18 -2.56
N LEU A 51 8.02 9.47 -1.70
CA LEU A 51 6.56 9.41 -1.70
C LEU A 51 5.94 10.76 -1.35
N TYR A 52 6.55 11.50 -0.41
CA TYR A 52 6.09 12.85 -0.09
C TYR A 52 6.25 13.81 -1.27
N ALA A 53 7.33 13.73 -2.01
CA ALA A 53 7.50 14.54 -3.22
C ALA A 53 6.35 14.31 -4.23
N THR A 54 5.95 13.03 -4.41
CA THR A 54 4.82 12.63 -5.25
C THR A 54 3.50 13.19 -4.73
N LEU A 55 3.21 13.02 -3.43
CA LEU A 55 2.00 13.51 -2.78
C LEU A 55 1.93 15.04 -2.82
N ALA A 56 3.03 15.74 -2.50
CA ALA A 56 3.11 17.19 -2.52
C ALA A 56 2.88 17.76 -3.93
N ALA A 57 3.38 17.08 -4.96
CA ALA A 57 3.12 17.47 -6.35
C ALA A 57 1.63 17.33 -6.71
N ALA A 58 0.96 16.25 -6.28
CA ALA A 58 -0.47 16.08 -6.48
C ALA A 58 -1.29 17.14 -5.71
N ARG A 59 -0.93 17.41 -4.45
CA ARG A 59 -1.56 18.47 -3.62
C ARG A 59 -1.52 19.83 -4.32
N ARG A 60 -0.37 20.22 -4.90
CA ARG A 60 -0.25 21.50 -5.64
C ARG A 60 -1.16 21.57 -6.86
N ARG A 61 -1.51 20.44 -7.47
CA ARG A 61 -2.44 20.36 -8.61
C ARG A 61 -3.91 20.18 -8.19
N GLY A 62 -4.17 20.05 -6.89
CA GLY A 62 -5.51 19.73 -6.39
C GLY A 62 -5.99 18.32 -6.79
N GLU A 63 -5.08 17.41 -7.08
CA GLU A 63 -5.38 16.04 -7.50
C GLU A 63 -5.45 15.11 -6.29
N PRO A 64 -6.60 14.49 -5.99
CA PRO A 64 -6.68 13.53 -4.91
C PRO A 64 -5.86 12.27 -5.25
N VAL A 65 -5.13 11.75 -4.26
CA VAL A 65 -4.28 10.57 -4.39
C VAL A 65 -4.96 9.34 -3.82
N THR A 66 -4.97 8.25 -4.58
CA THR A 66 -5.35 6.91 -4.10
C THR A 66 -4.11 6.02 -4.11
N PHE A 67 -3.74 5.47 -2.95
CA PHE A 67 -2.62 4.57 -2.82
C PHE A 67 -3.02 3.11 -3.03
N LEU A 68 -2.23 2.37 -3.82
CA LEU A 68 -2.27 0.91 -3.96
C LEU A 68 -0.95 0.33 -3.47
N CYS A 69 -0.92 -0.07 -2.20
CA CYS A 69 0.30 -0.52 -1.51
C CYS A 69 0.41 -2.03 -1.49
N HIS A 70 1.62 -2.55 -1.54
CA HIS A 70 1.92 -3.97 -1.32
C HIS A 70 3.04 -4.11 -0.30
N SER A 71 2.87 -5.08 0.62
CA SER A 71 3.92 -5.47 1.57
C SER A 71 4.50 -4.26 2.33
N LEU A 72 5.83 -4.09 2.35
CA LEU A 72 6.53 -2.96 2.98
C LEU A 72 6.02 -1.59 2.52
N GLY A 73 5.50 -1.48 1.29
CA GLY A 73 4.89 -0.25 0.79
C GLY A 73 3.70 0.24 1.63
N CYS A 74 3.02 -0.67 2.35
CA CYS A 74 1.97 -0.31 3.30
C CYS A 74 2.55 0.50 4.47
N TRP A 75 3.70 0.08 4.99
CA TRP A 75 4.38 0.80 6.08
C TRP A 75 5.02 2.10 5.61
N ALA A 76 5.55 2.14 4.38
CA ALA A 76 6.06 3.38 3.80
C ALA A 76 4.97 4.46 3.75
N VAL A 77 3.75 4.08 3.35
CA VAL A 77 2.60 5.02 3.33
C VAL A 77 2.11 5.33 4.74
N ASP A 78 2.12 4.38 5.69
CA ASP A 78 1.76 4.68 7.08
C ASP A 78 2.71 5.71 7.71
N HIS A 79 4.02 5.58 7.50
CA HIS A 79 5.02 6.57 7.91
C HIS A 79 4.80 7.92 7.20
N LEU A 80 4.60 7.90 5.88
CA LEU A 80 4.31 9.12 5.11
C LEU A 80 3.14 9.91 5.71
N LEU A 81 2.03 9.23 5.99
CA LEU A 81 0.83 9.88 6.52
C LEU A 81 1.02 10.31 7.98
N ALA A 82 1.77 9.56 8.78
CA ALA A 82 2.07 9.93 10.16
C ALA A 82 2.96 11.18 10.25
N GLU A 83 3.86 11.39 9.29
CA GLU A 83 4.79 12.52 9.25
C GLU A 83 4.20 13.76 8.55
N HIS A 84 3.40 13.56 7.50
CA HIS A 84 2.95 14.65 6.61
C HIS A 84 1.43 14.85 6.54
N GLY A 85 0.68 14.06 7.30
CA GLY A 85 -0.78 14.11 7.31
C GLY A 85 -1.44 13.49 6.07
N ALA A 86 -2.76 13.29 6.16
CA ALA A 86 -3.55 12.63 5.12
C ALA A 86 -4.20 13.60 4.11
N ASP A 87 -3.92 14.90 4.18
CA ASP A 87 -4.49 15.89 3.27
C ASP A 87 -4.18 15.52 1.81
N GLY A 88 -5.19 15.65 0.94
CA GLY A 88 -5.07 15.30 -0.48
C GLY A 88 -5.06 13.81 -0.77
N VAL A 89 -5.11 12.94 0.25
CA VAL A 89 -5.28 11.49 0.05
C VAL A 89 -6.79 11.18 0.04
N HIS A 90 -7.21 10.44 -0.96
CA HIS A 90 -8.61 10.03 -1.15
C HIS A 90 -8.89 8.66 -0.54
N ALA A 91 -8.04 7.67 -0.83
CA ALA A 91 -8.23 6.29 -0.43
C ALA A 91 -6.90 5.53 -0.34
N ALA A 92 -6.87 4.38 0.34
CA ALA A 92 -5.72 3.48 0.36
C ALA A 92 -6.12 2.01 0.39
N LEU A 93 -5.53 1.20 -0.48
CA LEU A 93 -5.57 -0.26 -0.45
C LEU A 93 -4.23 -0.77 0.08
N LEU A 94 -4.24 -1.40 1.25
CA LEU A 94 -3.06 -1.92 1.94
C LEU A 94 -3.05 -3.44 1.80
N VAL A 95 -2.27 -3.95 0.83
CA VAL A 95 -2.26 -5.38 0.46
C VAL A 95 -1.07 -6.07 1.12
N ALA A 96 -1.34 -7.13 1.85
CA ALA A 96 -0.36 -7.98 2.53
C ALA A 96 0.68 -7.17 3.34
N PRO A 97 0.26 -6.21 4.22
CA PRO A 97 1.22 -5.56 5.09
C PRO A 97 1.92 -6.62 5.97
N PRO A 98 3.25 -6.59 6.08
CA PRO A 98 3.95 -7.55 6.92
C PRO A 98 3.66 -7.30 8.40
N SER A 99 3.96 -8.30 9.25
CA SER A 99 3.82 -8.15 10.70
C SER A 99 4.55 -6.90 11.20
N PRO A 100 3.92 -6.08 12.05
CA PRO A 100 4.59 -4.93 12.68
C PRO A 100 5.72 -5.35 13.63
N PHE A 101 5.85 -6.64 13.91
CA PHE A 101 6.87 -7.25 14.75
C PHE A 101 7.85 -8.13 13.95
N LEU A 102 7.81 -8.03 12.61
CA LEU A 102 8.72 -8.75 11.73
C LEU A 102 10.17 -8.42 12.11
N VAL A 103 11.00 -9.45 12.24
CA VAL A 103 12.44 -9.32 12.44
C VAL A 103 13.13 -9.68 11.14
N PHE A 104 13.48 -8.67 10.37
CA PHE A 104 14.18 -8.83 9.09
C PHE A 104 14.99 -7.57 8.78
N GLU A 105 16.30 -7.65 9.03
CA GLU A 105 17.24 -6.53 9.02
C GLU A 105 17.10 -5.57 7.83
N PRO A 106 16.92 -6.02 6.57
CA PRO A 106 16.79 -5.09 5.44
C PRO A 106 15.64 -4.08 5.54
N VAL A 107 14.62 -4.35 6.36
CA VAL A 107 13.43 -3.48 6.50
C VAL A 107 13.25 -2.88 7.90
N ASP A 108 14.21 -3.08 8.79
CA ASP A 108 14.12 -2.66 10.19
C ASP A 108 13.81 -1.17 10.37
N SER A 109 14.29 -0.32 9.44
CA SER A 109 14.04 1.12 9.50
C SER A 109 12.54 1.50 9.42
N PHE A 110 11.68 0.61 8.90
CA PHE A 110 10.23 0.80 8.81
C PHE A 110 9.48 0.26 10.02
N LEU A 111 10.14 -0.42 10.94
CA LEU A 111 9.52 -1.14 12.06
C LEU A 111 9.91 -0.52 13.43
N PRO A 112 8.95 -0.46 14.36
CA PRO A 112 7.52 -0.69 14.15
C PRO A 112 6.85 0.46 13.38
N PRO A 113 5.84 0.18 12.54
CA PRO A 113 5.08 1.23 11.86
C PRO A 113 4.24 2.06 12.85
N PRO A 114 3.92 3.32 12.55
CA PRO A 114 3.19 4.22 13.45
C PRO A 114 1.79 3.73 13.84
N ARG A 115 1.01 3.22 12.91
CA ARG A 115 -0.36 2.68 13.07
C ARG A 115 -1.27 3.58 13.89
N ARG A 116 -1.28 4.89 13.61
CA ARG A 116 -2.05 5.87 14.36
C ARG A 116 -3.46 6.02 13.78
N ALA A 117 -4.50 5.52 14.47
CA ALA A 117 -5.89 5.63 14.02
C ALA A 117 -6.29 7.09 13.67
N ALA A 118 -5.84 8.07 14.44
CA ALA A 118 -6.13 9.48 14.17
C ALA A 118 -5.64 9.95 12.79
N THR A 119 -4.51 9.42 12.30
CA THR A 119 -3.97 9.73 10.97
C THR A 119 -4.86 9.16 9.87
N TRP A 120 -5.40 7.96 10.08
CA TRP A 120 -6.22 7.24 9.09
C TRP A 120 -7.72 7.58 9.17
N ALA A 121 -8.18 8.19 10.27
CA ALA A 121 -9.59 8.49 10.48
C ALA A 121 -10.29 9.23 9.30
N PRO A 122 -9.68 10.23 8.63
CA PRO A 122 -10.29 10.89 7.48
C PRO A 122 -10.47 9.98 6.26
N LEU A 123 -9.72 8.86 6.22
CA LEU A 123 -9.67 7.90 5.11
C LEU A 123 -10.37 6.58 5.44
N ALA A 124 -10.79 6.36 6.70
CA ALA A 124 -11.18 5.04 7.22
C ALA A 124 -12.23 4.33 6.36
N ALA A 125 -13.25 5.05 5.90
CA ALA A 125 -14.31 4.48 5.06
C ALA A 125 -13.87 4.11 3.63
N ARG A 126 -12.69 4.57 3.22
CA ARG A 126 -12.10 4.33 1.89
C ARG A 126 -10.72 3.69 1.99
N THR A 127 -10.45 3.04 3.12
CA THR A 127 -9.20 2.29 3.33
C THR A 127 -9.55 0.84 3.64
N LEU A 128 -8.82 -0.07 3.01
CA LEU A 128 -8.98 -1.50 3.20
C LEU A 128 -7.61 -2.17 3.38
N VAL A 129 -7.46 -2.94 4.46
CA VAL A 129 -6.39 -3.91 4.60
C VAL A 129 -6.85 -5.22 3.97
N VAL A 130 -6.05 -5.77 3.07
CA VAL A 130 -6.27 -7.09 2.47
C VAL A 130 -5.06 -7.96 2.74
N GLY A 131 -5.27 -9.14 3.28
CA GLY A 131 -4.21 -10.12 3.48
C GLY A 131 -4.71 -11.54 3.32
N SER A 132 -3.91 -12.51 3.71
CA SER A 132 -4.19 -13.93 3.56
C SER A 132 -4.14 -14.67 4.89
N ASP A 133 -4.79 -15.85 4.94
CA ASP A 133 -4.72 -16.75 6.09
C ASP A 133 -3.46 -17.65 6.09
N ASN A 134 -2.67 -17.59 5.01
CA ASN A 134 -1.44 -18.38 4.85
C ASN A 134 -0.25 -17.54 4.34
N ASP A 135 -0.20 -16.26 4.69
CA ASP A 135 0.94 -15.40 4.41
C ASP A 135 2.07 -15.66 5.43
N ASP A 136 3.29 -15.90 4.96
CA ASP A 136 4.47 -16.17 5.82
C ASP A 136 4.95 -14.92 6.58
N TYR A 137 4.52 -13.71 6.16
CA TYR A 137 4.97 -12.44 6.76
C TYR A 137 4.00 -11.85 7.77
N ALA A 138 2.71 -12.23 7.74
CA ALA A 138 1.73 -11.79 8.73
C ALA A 138 0.52 -12.73 8.76
N GLY A 139 0.21 -13.27 9.91
CA GLY A 139 -0.98 -14.08 10.10
C GLY A 139 -2.29 -13.28 10.15
N PRO A 140 -3.47 -13.95 10.02
CA PRO A 140 -4.76 -13.29 9.96
C PRO A 140 -5.11 -12.48 11.22
N ASP A 141 -4.66 -12.93 12.39
CA ASP A 141 -4.88 -12.22 13.66
C ASP A 141 -4.06 -10.92 13.70
N GLU A 142 -2.81 -10.93 13.21
CA GLU A 142 -1.96 -9.75 13.10
C GLU A 142 -2.54 -8.73 12.11
N LEU A 143 -3.03 -9.20 10.96
CA LEU A 143 -3.68 -8.34 9.95
C LEU A 143 -4.96 -7.69 10.50
N THR A 144 -5.74 -8.44 11.24
CA THR A 144 -6.94 -7.92 11.93
C THR A 144 -6.56 -6.87 12.97
N GLU A 145 -5.50 -7.10 13.73
CA GLU A 145 -4.98 -6.14 14.73
C GLU A 145 -4.41 -4.88 14.03
N VAL A 146 -3.70 -5.04 12.93
CA VAL A 146 -3.23 -3.90 12.10
C VAL A 146 -4.43 -3.04 11.67
N ALA A 147 -5.44 -3.64 11.06
CA ALA A 147 -6.62 -2.90 10.62
C ALA A 147 -7.35 -2.21 11.78
N ARG A 148 -7.46 -2.90 12.93
CA ARG A 148 -8.04 -2.33 14.16
C ARG A 148 -7.24 -1.14 14.67
N ALA A 149 -5.90 -1.22 14.67
CA ALA A 149 -5.02 -0.14 15.10
C ALA A 149 -5.09 1.08 14.17
N LEU A 150 -5.30 0.87 12.87
CA LEU A 150 -5.53 1.93 11.89
C LEU A 150 -6.97 2.47 11.92
N GLY A 151 -7.92 1.71 12.49
CA GLY A 151 -9.34 2.05 12.47
C GLY A 151 -10.02 1.85 11.11
N VAL A 152 -9.58 0.87 10.33
CA VAL A 152 -10.03 0.61 8.95
C VAL A 152 -10.59 -0.81 8.78
N ALA A 153 -11.22 -1.09 7.64
CA ALA A 153 -11.73 -2.42 7.31
C ALA A 153 -10.58 -3.41 7.02
N CYS A 154 -10.84 -4.71 7.28
CA CYS A 154 -9.94 -5.81 6.96
C CYS A 154 -10.67 -6.87 6.14
N ARG A 155 -9.95 -7.48 5.17
CA ARG A 155 -10.39 -8.65 4.41
C ARG A 155 -9.29 -9.69 4.37
N ILE A 156 -9.57 -10.89 4.88
CA ILE A 156 -8.66 -12.04 4.80
C ILE A 156 -9.12 -12.93 3.65
N LEU A 157 -8.19 -13.22 2.76
CA LEU A 157 -8.39 -14.11 1.60
C LEU A 157 -7.88 -15.50 1.96
N PRO A 158 -8.64 -16.56 1.68
CA PRO A 158 -8.17 -17.92 1.97
C PRO A 158 -7.10 -18.35 0.94
N GLY A 159 -5.97 -18.85 1.45
CA GLY A 159 -4.92 -19.46 0.64
C GLY A 159 -4.22 -18.52 -0.36
N ALA A 160 -4.24 -17.18 -0.11
CA ALA A 160 -3.72 -16.21 -1.06
C ALA A 160 -2.22 -15.93 -0.93
N GLY A 161 -1.53 -16.56 0.03
CA GLY A 161 -0.11 -16.34 0.28
C GLY A 161 0.20 -14.86 0.51
N HIS A 162 1.36 -14.39 0.06
CA HIS A 162 1.74 -12.96 0.16
C HIS A 162 1.14 -12.07 -0.95
N ILE A 163 0.11 -12.55 -1.65
CA ILE A 163 -0.59 -11.83 -2.73
C ILE A 163 0.41 -11.25 -3.75
N ASN A 164 1.37 -12.06 -4.16
CA ASN A 164 2.43 -11.73 -5.11
C ASN A 164 2.48 -12.74 -6.28
N VAL A 165 3.47 -12.61 -7.15
CA VAL A 165 3.63 -13.51 -8.32
C VAL A 165 3.77 -14.97 -7.90
N ALA A 166 4.51 -15.26 -6.84
CA ALA A 166 4.71 -16.63 -6.35
C ALA A 166 3.40 -17.27 -5.86
N ALA A 167 2.47 -16.47 -5.36
CA ALA A 167 1.12 -16.87 -4.96
C ALA A 167 0.10 -16.82 -6.12
N GLY A 168 0.54 -16.56 -7.37
CA GLY A 168 -0.31 -16.54 -8.55
C GLY A 168 -1.02 -15.19 -8.82
N TYR A 169 -0.65 -14.11 -8.14
CA TYR A 169 -1.28 -12.80 -8.29
C TYR A 169 -0.59 -11.95 -9.36
N GLY A 170 -1.02 -12.19 -10.61
CA GLY A 170 -0.73 -11.34 -11.76
C GLY A 170 -1.91 -10.41 -12.08
N ALA A 171 -2.79 -10.80 -13.03
CA ALA A 171 -4.03 -10.08 -13.23
C ALA A 171 -4.96 -10.26 -12.02
N TRP A 172 -5.27 -9.17 -11.33
CA TRP A 172 -6.12 -9.21 -10.13
C TRP A 172 -7.26 -8.16 -10.21
N PRO A 173 -8.40 -8.50 -10.84
CA PRO A 173 -9.53 -7.60 -11.08
C PRO A 173 -10.09 -6.93 -9.83
N PHE A 174 -9.99 -7.58 -8.67
CA PHE A 174 -10.40 -7.04 -7.38
C PHE A 174 -9.91 -5.59 -7.14
N VAL A 175 -8.68 -5.27 -7.57
CA VAL A 175 -8.12 -3.92 -7.39
C VAL A 175 -8.94 -2.88 -8.16
N LEU A 176 -9.39 -3.22 -9.37
CA LEU A 176 -10.21 -2.33 -10.21
C LEU A 176 -11.63 -2.19 -9.65
N GLU A 177 -12.19 -3.27 -9.11
CA GLU A 177 -13.49 -3.28 -8.46
C GLU A 177 -13.46 -2.39 -7.21
N TRP A 178 -12.45 -2.56 -6.35
CA TRP A 178 -12.27 -1.73 -5.18
C TRP A 178 -12.08 -0.24 -5.51
N LEU A 179 -11.29 0.09 -6.54
CA LEU A 179 -11.12 1.48 -7.00
C LEU A 179 -12.45 2.09 -7.43
N ALA A 180 -13.31 1.32 -8.11
CA ALA A 180 -14.65 1.77 -8.49
C ALA A 180 -15.55 1.99 -7.27
N GLU A 181 -15.50 1.10 -6.27
CA GLU A 181 -16.26 1.22 -5.01
C GLU A 181 -15.91 2.49 -4.24
N VAL A 182 -14.62 2.84 -4.16
CA VAL A 182 -14.19 4.07 -3.45
C VAL A 182 -14.28 5.33 -4.30
N GLY A 183 -14.75 5.23 -5.56
CA GLY A 183 -14.89 6.37 -6.48
C GLY A 183 -13.55 6.96 -6.95
N ALA A 184 -12.47 6.18 -6.94
CA ALA A 184 -11.18 6.58 -7.47
C ALA A 184 -11.17 6.54 -9.01
N LYS A 185 -10.68 7.63 -9.64
CA LYS A 185 -10.65 7.80 -11.11
C LYS A 185 -9.23 8.01 -11.59
#